data_81023fa430efde2203ca0a1f65e73fc2
#
_entry.id   81023fa430efde2203ca0a1f65e73fc2
#
_cell.length_a   1.000
_cell.length_b   1.000
_cell.length_c   1.000
_cell.angle_alpha   90.00
_cell.angle_beta   90.00
_cell.angle_gamma   90.00
#
_symmetry.space_group_name_H-M   'P 1'
#
loop_
_entity.id
_entity.type
_entity.pdbx_description
1 polymer ?
#
loop_
_entity_poly.entity_id
_entity_poly.type
_entity_poly.pdbx_seq_one_letter_code
_entity_poly.pdbx_strand_id
1 'polypeptide(L)'
;MSERTILLVDDEPRLLETCKEALEGPGRAVLTACDGAEALATLARGGVDLVISDLKMPRLSGMELLRRIAEQGLDADVIVLTGYGTVQNAVECLKLGAVDYLLKPFKIAELCAAAGNALRERGLRQEKGKVDQLVAMLNLQSVLSGQNDQRGMVKEFLNQVRAAFEPDGIALFFSRESLGQRRDIALGPFFRAQPQTRGWFAALADRLLRQGRPKLLSAEALGRAMAGVTVDPPASAMGAPVAGGGQATGSVVVLRGAGKPAYTGDDLHLLAIFASHASLCFESQRSCAMLKEVNREILFSLASAVEAKDTYTRGHSERVGAYGVKLGRALSLSGREIELLRMAGELHDIGKIGVPDNILNKPASLTAEETRVMRQHPGIGRTILSKVSALEGVLPIVTHHHERVNGRGYPDGLAGEEIPFLARALCIVDSYEAMISNRAYHAARTPAEAASLLARGAGSQWDAAMVEVWLAVVAGEPG
;
A
#
# COMPACT_ATOMS: atom_id res chain seq x y z
N MET A 1 4.96 28.23 21.84
CA MET A 1 3.59 28.57 21.35
C MET A 1 3.80 29.44 20.14
N SER A 2 3.19 29.13 18.99
CA SER A 2 3.27 29.98 17.80
C SER A 2 2.61 31.32 18.07
N GLU A 3 3.19 32.40 17.61
CA GLU A 3 2.64 33.74 17.68
C GLU A 3 1.31 33.79 16.92
N ARG A 4 0.22 34.30 17.54
CA ARG A 4 -1.10 34.43 16.94
C ARG A 4 -1.27 35.79 16.33
N THR A 5 -1.72 35.85 15.09
CA THR A 5 -1.88 37.12 14.36
C THR A 5 -3.34 37.54 14.27
N ILE A 6 -3.66 38.72 14.76
CA ILE A 6 -4.98 39.36 14.69
C ILE A 6 -4.92 40.44 13.64
N LEU A 7 -5.87 40.49 12.71
CA LEU A 7 -6.07 41.59 11.78
C LEU A 7 -7.28 42.43 12.23
N LEU A 8 -7.02 43.67 12.63
CA LEU A 8 -8.04 44.63 13.03
C LEU A 8 -8.39 45.53 11.84
N VAL A 9 -9.69 45.63 11.51
CA VAL A 9 -10.17 46.33 10.33
C VAL A 9 -11.24 47.32 10.74
N ASP A 10 -10.95 48.63 10.62
CA ASP A 10 -11.88 49.73 10.95
C ASP A 10 -11.44 50.98 10.18
N ASP A 11 -12.35 51.84 9.77
CA ASP A 11 -12.04 53.09 9.07
C ASP A 11 -11.70 54.25 10.03
N GLU A 12 -11.79 54.01 11.34
CA GLU A 12 -11.50 54.99 12.39
C GLU A 12 -10.08 54.81 12.97
N PRO A 13 -9.08 55.62 12.58
CA PRO A 13 -7.67 55.39 12.95
C PRO A 13 -7.41 55.38 14.46
N ARG A 14 -8.14 56.20 15.22
CA ARG A 14 -8.00 56.23 16.69
C ARG A 14 -8.48 54.96 17.36
N LEU A 15 -9.57 54.39 16.85
CA LEU A 15 -10.09 53.09 17.33
C LEU A 15 -9.12 51.97 17.02
N LEU A 16 -8.56 51.96 15.81
CA LEU A 16 -7.52 51.00 15.42
C LEU A 16 -6.32 51.03 16.37
N GLU A 17 -5.80 52.22 16.69
CA GLU A 17 -4.65 52.40 17.55
C GLU A 17 -4.93 51.89 18.98
N THR A 18 -6.08 52.33 19.57
CA THR A 18 -6.50 51.94 20.92
C THR A 18 -6.73 50.41 21.04
N CYS A 19 -7.41 49.83 20.04
CA CYS A 19 -7.71 48.41 20.05
C CYS A 19 -6.43 47.57 19.78
N LYS A 20 -5.54 48.09 18.92
CA LYS A 20 -4.25 47.45 18.66
C LYS A 20 -3.41 47.31 19.93
N GLU A 21 -3.20 48.45 20.66
CA GLU A 21 -2.46 48.44 21.91
C GLU A 21 -3.02 47.46 22.95
N ALA A 22 -4.37 47.37 22.99
CA ALA A 22 -5.06 46.50 23.95
C ALA A 22 -4.97 44.99 23.59
N LEU A 23 -4.91 44.67 22.30
CA LEU A 23 -4.86 43.27 21.81
C LEU A 23 -3.42 42.75 21.66
N GLU A 24 -2.43 43.63 21.47
CA GLU A 24 -1.04 43.28 21.44
C GLU A 24 -0.56 42.76 22.79
N GLY A 25 0.30 41.73 22.76
CA GLY A 25 0.85 41.13 23.97
C GLY A 25 1.72 39.91 23.69
N PRO A 26 2.25 39.27 24.73
CA PRO A 26 3.08 38.08 24.56
C PRO A 26 2.38 37.01 23.73
N GLY A 27 2.97 36.64 22.59
CA GLY A 27 2.43 35.61 21.69
C GLY A 27 1.26 36.09 20.80
N ARG A 28 1.02 37.43 20.67
CA ARG A 28 0.01 38.01 19.80
C ARG A 28 0.60 39.19 19.02
N ALA A 29 0.51 39.11 17.70
CA ALA A 29 0.79 40.21 16.79
C ALA A 29 -0.52 40.82 16.28
N VAL A 30 -0.61 42.14 16.15
CA VAL A 30 -1.80 42.84 15.64
C VAL A 30 -1.44 43.61 14.40
N LEU A 31 -2.06 43.26 13.28
CA LEU A 31 -2.05 43.98 12.02
C LEU A 31 -3.30 44.88 11.93
N THR A 32 -3.21 45.95 11.21
CA THR A 32 -4.34 46.88 11.00
C THR A 32 -4.61 47.07 9.52
N ALA A 33 -5.87 47.31 9.16
CA ALA A 33 -6.31 47.68 7.83
C ALA A 33 -7.41 48.77 7.95
N CYS A 34 -7.43 49.73 7.04
CA CYS A 34 -8.38 50.83 7.06
C CYS A 34 -9.71 50.51 6.35
N ASP A 35 -9.78 49.38 5.64
CA ASP A 35 -10.99 48.87 4.97
C ASP A 35 -10.87 47.40 4.58
N GLY A 36 -11.99 46.86 4.08
CA GLY A 36 -12.05 45.45 3.69
C GLY A 36 -11.16 45.06 2.49
N ALA A 37 -10.80 46.03 1.62
CA ALA A 37 -9.93 45.72 0.47
C ALA A 37 -8.46 45.51 0.91
N GLU A 38 -7.99 46.38 1.81
CA GLU A 38 -6.67 46.24 2.44
C GLU A 38 -6.60 44.97 3.31
N ALA A 39 -7.69 44.64 4.03
CA ALA A 39 -7.82 43.45 4.80
C ALA A 39 -7.69 42.18 3.93
N LEU A 40 -8.38 42.11 2.78
CA LEU A 40 -8.25 40.98 1.84
C LEU A 40 -6.85 40.86 1.27
N ALA A 41 -6.18 41.95 0.95
CA ALA A 41 -4.80 41.94 0.48
C ALA A 41 -3.83 41.36 1.56
N THR A 42 -4.11 41.68 2.83
CA THR A 42 -3.33 41.12 3.97
C THR A 42 -3.63 39.65 4.19
N LEU A 43 -4.88 39.22 4.16
CA LEU A 43 -5.32 37.86 4.27
C LEU A 43 -4.76 36.95 3.16
N ALA A 44 -4.66 37.47 1.94
CA ALA A 44 -4.09 36.74 0.80
C ALA A 44 -2.61 36.39 0.99
N ARG A 45 -1.88 37.05 1.86
CA ARG A 45 -0.49 36.72 2.23
C ARG A 45 -0.41 35.55 3.21
N GLY A 46 -1.54 35.21 3.85
CA GLY A 46 -1.63 34.15 4.86
C GLY A 46 -1.12 34.57 6.25
N GLY A 47 -1.27 33.68 7.22
CA GLY A 47 -0.73 33.88 8.57
C GLY A 47 -1.62 34.73 9.53
N VAL A 48 -2.87 35.05 9.15
CA VAL A 48 -3.83 35.71 10.04
C VAL A 48 -4.73 34.65 10.69
N ASP A 49 -4.79 34.63 12.02
CA ASP A 49 -5.63 33.71 12.77
C ASP A 49 -7.03 34.25 13.04
N LEU A 50 -7.15 35.53 13.29
CA LEU A 50 -8.40 36.19 13.65
C LEU A 50 -8.53 37.56 12.95
N VAL A 51 -9.68 37.79 12.33
CA VAL A 51 -10.06 39.09 11.79
C VAL A 51 -11.10 39.73 12.74
N ILE A 52 -10.90 40.97 13.13
CA ILE A 52 -11.88 41.77 13.87
C ILE A 52 -12.24 42.95 12.98
N SER A 53 -13.45 42.97 12.43
CA SER A 53 -13.83 43.97 11.40
C SER A 53 -15.07 44.73 11.77
N ASP A 54 -15.03 46.05 11.56
CA ASP A 54 -16.28 46.85 11.52
C ASP A 54 -17.14 46.45 10.32
N LEU A 55 -18.46 46.52 10.49
CA LEU A 55 -19.42 46.26 9.41
C LEU A 55 -19.49 47.39 8.41
N LYS A 56 -19.42 48.64 8.86
CA LYS A 56 -19.62 49.84 8.03
C LYS A 56 -18.28 50.51 7.76
N MET A 57 -17.69 50.21 6.63
CA MET A 57 -16.45 50.80 6.18
C MET A 57 -16.57 51.23 4.72
N PRO A 58 -15.79 52.26 4.29
CA PRO A 58 -15.73 52.66 2.89
C PRO A 58 -15.11 51.56 2.01
N ARG A 59 -15.34 51.67 0.70
CA ARG A 59 -14.82 50.76 -0.34
C ARG A 59 -15.37 49.32 -0.23
N LEU A 60 -15.01 48.55 0.77
CA LEU A 60 -15.48 47.18 1.01
C LEU A 60 -15.97 47.07 2.46
N SER A 61 -17.26 46.77 2.65
CA SER A 61 -17.86 46.62 3.97
C SER A 61 -17.40 45.34 4.67
N GLY A 62 -17.48 45.28 6.02
CA GLY A 62 -17.16 44.09 6.79
C GLY A 62 -18.04 42.88 6.47
N MET A 63 -19.31 43.12 6.07
CA MET A 63 -20.19 42.04 5.61
C MET A 63 -19.69 41.43 4.28
N GLU A 64 -19.26 42.25 3.35
CA GLU A 64 -18.69 41.76 2.09
C GLU A 64 -17.32 41.12 2.28
N LEU A 65 -16.51 41.65 3.21
CA LEU A 65 -15.24 41.01 3.63
C LEU A 65 -15.49 39.61 4.16
N LEU A 66 -16.44 39.44 5.09
CA LEU A 66 -16.82 38.15 5.66
C LEU A 66 -17.25 37.16 4.57
N ARG A 67 -18.09 37.64 3.63
CA ARG A 67 -18.54 36.79 2.49
C ARG A 67 -17.37 36.34 1.64
N ARG A 68 -16.43 37.24 1.30
CA ARG A 68 -15.25 36.89 0.49
C ARG A 68 -14.27 35.97 1.20
N ILE A 69 -14.11 36.10 2.51
CA ILE A 69 -13.31 35.13 3.33
C ILE A 69 -13.91 33.74 3.19
N ALA A 70 -15.22 33.60 3.33
CA ALA A 70 -15.92 32.33 3.18
C ALA A 70 -15.85 31.77 1.75
N GLU A 71 -16.10 32.59 0.72
CA GLU A 71 -16.07 32.17 -0.69
C GLU A 71 -14.66 31.76 -1.18
N GLN A 72 -13.63 32.44 -0.70
CA GLN A 72 -12.25 32.16 -1.06
C GLN A 72 -11.61 31.07 -0.20
N GLY A 73 -12.30 30.60 0.86
CA GLY A 73 -11.78 29.57 1.78
C GLY A 73 -10.54 30.08 2.55
N LEU A 74 -10.48 31.34 2.91
CA LEU A 74 -9.38 31.89 3.68
C LEU A 74 -9.47 31.42 5.13
N ASP A 75 -8.37 30.86 5.65
CA ASP A 75 -8.31 30.26 7.00
C ASP A 75 -8.10 31.33 8.09
N ALA A 76 -9.15 32.09 8.38
CA ALA A 76 -9.18 33.03 9.48
C ALA A 76 -10.57 33.06 10.12
N ASP A 77 -10.63 33.06 11.45
CA ASP A 77 -11.88 33.31 12.18
C ASP A 77 -12.24 34.80 12.11
N VAL A 78 -13.55 35.16 12.14
CA VAL A 78 -13.97 36.52 12.00
C VAL A 78 -14.88 36.92 13.17
N ILE A 79 -14.53 38.00 13.87
CA ILE A 79 -15.39 38.73 14.81
C ILE A 79 -15.84 40.02 14.15
N VAL A 80 -17.13 40.35 14.23
CA VAL A 80 -17.73 41.54 13.60
C VAL A 80 -18.04 42.58 14.65
N LEU A 81 -17.60 43.84 14.42
CA LEU A 81 -17.97 44.99 15.23
C LEU A 81 -19.17 45.70 14.58
N THR A 82 -20.21 46.02 15.33
CA THR A 82 -21.43 46.60 14.79
C THR A 82 -21.96 47.76 15.66
N GLY A 83 -22.24 48.89 15.07
CA GLY A 83 -22.74 50.08 15.77
C GLY A 83 -24.27 50.19 15.86
N TYR A 84 -25.03 49.40 15.09
CA TYR A 84 -26.50 49.37 15.11
C TYR A 84 -26.95 47.89 15.09
N GLY A 85 -27.17 47.36 16.30
CA GLY A 85 -27.60 46.01 16.47
C GLY A 85 -29.08 45.79 16.23
N THR A 86 -29.49 45.58 14.98
CA THR A 86 -30.66 44.71 14.82
C THR A 86 -30.18 43.27 15.00
N VAL A 87 -30.91 42.51 15.80
CA VAL A 87 -30.67 41.04 15.98
C VAL A 87 -30.52 40.31 14.64
N GLN A 88 -31.15 40.87 13.59
CA GLN A 88 -31.06 40.39 12.22
C GLN A 88 -29.65 40.43 11.62
N ASN A 89 -28.91 41.54 11.80
CA ASN A 89 -27.54 41.68 11.26
C ASN A 89 -26.56 40.73 11.98
N ALA A 90 -26.69 40.57 13.28
CA ALA A 90 -25.88 39.64 14.06
C ALA A 90 -26.12 38.18 13.62
N VAL A 91 -27.38 37.80 13.43
CA VAL A 91 -27.74 36.46 12.91
C VAL A 91 -27.22 36.22 11.50
N GLU A 92 -27.24 37.28 10.64
CA GLU A 92 -26.71 37.19 9.28
C GLU A 92 -25.19 37.00 9.28
N CYS A 93 -24.44 37.71 10.11
CA CYS A 93 -23.00 37.54 10.28
C CYS A 93 -22.64 36.10 10.74
N LEU A 94 -23.34 35.57 11.74
CA LEU A 94 -23.12 34.18 12.21
C LEU A 94 -23.45 33.14 11.13
N LYS A 95 -24.51 33.36 10.34
CA LYS A 95 -24.84 32.48 9.18
C LYS A 95 -23.78 32.52 8.07
N LEU A 96 -23.09 33.66 7.92
CA LEU A 96 -22.00 33.81 6.96
C LEU A 96 -20.65 33.31 7.48
N GLY A 97 -20.60 32.77 8.73
CA GLY A 97 -19.41 32.15 9.29
C GLY A 97 -18.60 33.01 10.27
N ALA A 98 -19.14 34.17 10.73
CA ALA A 98 -18.53 34.88 11.85
C ALA A 98 -18.60 34.05 13.12
N VAL A 99 -17.51 34.00 13.90
CA VAL A 99 -17.43 33.23 15.16
C VAL A 99 -18.07 33.98 16.31
N ASP A 100 -18.07 35.33 16.25
CA ASP A 100 -18.70 36.18 17.28
C ASP A 100 -18.99 37.55 16.71
N TYR A 101 -19.73 38.38 17.45
CA TYR A 101 -19.98 39.80 17.16
C TYR A 101 -19.93 40.65 18.42
N LEU A 102 -19.52 41.93 18.28
CA LEU A 102 -19.48 42.88 19.38
C LEU A 102 -20.26 44.14 19.01
N LEU A 103 -21.09 44.64 19.94
CA LEU A 103 -21.87 45.86 19.74
C LEU A 103 -21.06 47.11 20.10
N LYS A 104 -20.97 48.08 19.22
CA LYS A 104 -20.44 49.44 19.54
C LYS A 104 -21.52 50.30 20.22
N PRO A 105 -21.19 51.00 21.32
CA PRO A 105 -19.89 51.12 21.98
C PRO A 105 -19.61 49.88 22.87
N PHE A 106 -18.41 49.32 22.76
CA PHE A 106 -17.92 48.21 23.57
C PHE A 106 -16.81 48.65 24.52
N LYS A 107 -16.63 47.92 25.59
CA LYS A 107 -15.48 48.06 26.46
C LYS A 107 -14.27 47.28 25.92
N ILE A 108 -13.09 47.85 26.06
CA ILE A 108 -11.83 47.16 25.63
C ILE A 108 -11.71 45.75 26.23
N ALA A 109 -12.14 45.58 27.49
CA ALA A 109 -12.13 44.26 28.14
C ALA A 109 -13.04 43.23 27.43
N GLU A 110 -14.17 43.66 26.84
CA GLU A 110 -15.08 42.81 26.09
C GLU A 110 -14.44 42.39 24.74
N LEU A 111 -13.78 43.30 24.05
CA LEU A 111 -13.02 43.02 22.85
C LEU A 111 -11.89 42.00 23.11
N CYS A 112 -11.10 42.23 24.17
CA CYS A 112 -10.03 41.33 24.55
C CYS A 112 -10.53 39.93 24.95
N ALA A 113 -11.70 39.87 25.63
CA ALA A 113 -12.32 38.59 26.00
C ALA A 113 -12.84 37.85 24.77
N ALA A 114 -13.52 38.52 23.84
CA ALA A 114 -14.01 37.91 22.59
C ALA A 114 -12.84 37.40 21.71
N ALA A 115 -11.82 38.23 21.51
CA ALA A 115 -10.61 37.80 20.79
C ALA A 115 -9.89 36.62 21.43
N GLY A 116 -9.75 36.65 22.78
CA GLY A 116 -9.15 35.58 23.55
C GLY A 116 -9.93 34.26 23.45
N ASN A 117 -11.25 34.31 23.45
CA ASN A 117 -12.12 33.15 23.30
C ASN A 117 -12.00 32.57 21.88
N ALA A 118 -12.14 33.39 20.86
CA ALA A 118 -12.02 32.95 19.46
C ALA A 118 -10.68 32.29 19.16
N LEU A 119 -9.57 32.89 19.60
CA LEU A 119 -8.24 32.30 19.42
C LEU A 119 -8.05 30.99 20.20
N ARG A 120 -8.66 30.86 21.36
CA ARG A 120 -8.61 29.64 22.18
C ARG A 120 -9.41 28.51 21.52
N GLU A 121 -10.62 28.79 21.07
CA GLU A 121 -11.46 27.83 20.34
C GLU A 121 -10.82 27.38 19.02
N ARG A 122 -10.22 28.31 18.28
CA ARG A 122 -9.44 27.99 17.09
C ARG A 122 -8.26 27.05 17.41
N GLY A 123 -7.53 27.34 18.50
CA GLY A 123 -6.46 26.47 18.98
C GLY A 123 -6.93 25.06 19.28
N LEU A 124 -8.03 24.92 20.03
CA LEU A 124 -8.63 23.62 20.36
C LEU A 124 -9.12 22.87 19.11
N ARG A 125 -9.74 23.55 18.15
CA ARG A 125 -10.13 22.95 16.86
C ARG A 125 -8.92 22.44 16.10
N GLN A 126 -7.83 23.22 16.04
CA GLN A 126 -6.59 22.80 15.37
C GLN A 126 -5.91 21.63 16.08
N GLU A 127 -5.87 21.60 17.41
CA GLU A 127 -5.32 20.48 18.18
C GLU A 127 -6.15 19.21 18.00
N LYS A 128 -7.47 19.32 18.09
CA LYS A 128 -8.37 18.19 17.84
C LYS A 128 -8.18 17.62 16.43
N GLY A 129 -8.13 18.49 15.42
CA GLY A 129 -7.88 18.06 14.04
C GLY A 129 -6.56 17.29 13.89
N LYS A 130 -5.48 17.73 14.57
CA LYS A 130 -4.19 17.01 14.57
C LYS A 130 -4.29 15.63 15.22
N VAL A 131 -5.01 15.53 16.34
CA VAL A 131 -5.21 14.23 17.02
C VAL A 131 -6.02 13.28 16.14
N ASP A 132 -7.12 13.75 15.56
CA ASP A 132 -7.97 12.96 14.67
C ASP A 132 -7.18 12.48 13.43
N GLN A 133 -6.31 13.33 12.87
CA GLN A 133 -5.40 12.98 11.79
C GLN A 133 -4.40 11.90 12.19
N LEU A 134 -3.79 12.01 13.38
CA LEU A 134 -2.86 11.01 13.89
C LEU A 134 -3.55 9.65 14.13
N VAL A 135 -4.75 9.66 14.70
CA VAL A 135 -5.54 8.43 14.92
C VAL A 135 -5.90 7.78 13.58
N ALA A 136 -6.36 8.57 12.61
CA ALA A 136 -6.68 8.06 11.28
C ALA A 136 -5.44 7.46 10.58
N MET A 137 -4.29 8.10 10.73
CA MET A 137 -3.00 7.64 10.21
C MET A 137 -2.54 6.32 10.84
N LEU A 138 -2.60 6.20 12.18
CA LEU A 138 -2.23 4.98 12.89
C LEU A 138 -3.15 3.81 12.51
N ASN A 139 -4.44 4.07 12.41
CA ASN A 139 -5.40 3.07 11.97
C ASN A 139 -5.11 2.59 10.55
N LEU A 140 -4.87 3.51 9.61
CA LEU A 140 -4.53 3.18 8.23
C LEU A 140 -3.26 2.32 8.16
N GLN A 141 -2.21 2.70 8.87
CA GLN A 141 -0.95 1.96 8.91
C GLN A 141 -1.13 0.55 9.46
N SER A 142 -1.80 0.42 10.61
CA SER A 142 -2.06 -0.88 11.25
C SER A 142 -2.83 -1.83 10.33
N VAL A 143 -3.86 -1.31 9.67
CA VAL A 143 -4.73 -2.11 8.81
C VAL A 143 -4.05 -2.46 7.49
N LEU A 144 -3.30 -1.55 6.88
CA LEU A 144 -2.56 -1.83 5.64
C LEU A 144 -1.39 -2.79 5.86
N SER A 145 -0.69 -2.68 6.99
CA SER A 145 0.43 -3.58 7.34
C SER A 145 -0.02 -5.03 7.60
N GLY A 146 -1.29 -5.24 7.95
CA GLY A 146 -1.88 -6.58 8.13
C GLY A 146 -2.22 -7.30 6.82
N GLN A 147 -2.11 -6.64 5.66
CA GLN A 147 -2.44 -7.25 4.37
C GLN A 147 -1.22 -7.92 3.76
N ASN A 148 -1.39 -9.17 3.33
CA ASN A 148 -0.31 -9.98 2.75
C ASN A 148 -0.12 -9.77 1.24
N ASP A 149 -1.07 -9.12 0.57
CA ASP A 149 -1.02 -8.87 -0.85
C ASP A 149 -1.46 -7.44 -1.22
N GLN A 150 -1.04 -7.02 -2.41
CA GLN A 150 -1.35 -5.68 -2.94
C GLN A 150 -2.85 -5.47 -3.18
N ARG A 151 -3.61 -6.53 -3.50
CA ARG A 151 -5.07 -6.42 -3.74
C ARG A 151 -5.81 -6.16 -2.44
N GLY A 152 -5.43 -6.86 -1.38
CA GLY A 152 -5.95 -6.64 -0.03
C GLY A 152 -5.68 -5.22 0.46
N MET A 153 -4.46 -4.72 0.25
CA MET A 153 -4.07 -3.35 0.61
C MET A 153 -4.90 -2.29 -0.13
N VAL A 154 -5.06 -2.44 -1.44
CA VAL A 154 -5.89 -1.52 -2.25
C VAL A 154 -7.35 -1.53 -1.78
N LYS A 155 -7.91 -2.72 -1.55
CA LYS A 155 -9.29 -2.86 -1.05
C LYS A 155 -9.45 -2.15 0.30
N GLU A 156 -8.50 -2.36 1.18
CA GLU A 156 -8.57 -1.78 2.53
C GLU A 156 -8.36 -0.27 2.52
N PHE A 157 -7.41 0.24 1.72
CA PHE A 157 -7.26 1.67 1.51
C PHE A 157 -8.57 2.32 1.03
N LEU A 158 -9.24 1.72 0.06
CA LEU A 158 -10.54 2.20 -0.44
C LEU A 158 -11.64 2.16 0.62
N ASN A 159 -11.63 1.16 1.51
CA ASN A 159 -12.56 1.07 2.65
C ASN A 159 -12.32 2.22 3.64
N GLN A 160 -11.07 2.50 3.98
CA GLN A 160 -10.70 3.59 4.88
C GLN A 160 -11.06 4.97 4.29
N VAL A 161 -10.79 5.18 3.01
CA VAL A 161 -11.21 6.41 2.29
C VAL A 161 -12.73 6.55 2.31
N ARG A 162 -13.47 5.45 2.13
CA ARG A 162 -14.94 5.47 2.19
C ARG A 162 -15.44 5.83 3.59
N ALA A 163 -14.85 5.27 4.62
CA ALA A 163 -15.25 5.52 6.01
C ALA A 163 -14.96 6.97 6.44
N ALA A 164 -13.81 7.52 6.03
CA ALA A 164 -13.38 8.86 6.43
C ALA A 164 -14.11 9.98 5.69
N PHE A 165 -14.44 9.79 4.41
CA PHE A 165 -14.93 10.89 3.54
C PHE A 165 -16.36 10.70 3.05
N GLU A 166 -17.01 9.56 3.29
CA GLU A 166 -18.36 9.20 2.84
C GLU A 166 -18.67 9.62 1.39
N PRO A 167 -17.80 9.31 0.42
CA PRO A 167 -17.92 9.76 -0.95
C PRO A 167 -19.04 9.02 -1.71
N ASP A 168 -19.63 9.68 -2.69
CA ASP A 168 -20.54 9.06 -3.65
C ASP A 168 -19.78 8.37 -4.79
N GLY A 169 -18.51 8.70 -4.96
CA GLY A 169 -17.60 8.03 -5.88
C GLY A 169 -16.15 8.14 -5.43
N ILE A 170 -15.41 7.03 -5.63
CA ILE A 170 -13.97 6.95 -5.40
C ILE A 170 -13.33 6.43 -6.67
N ALA A 171 -12.29 7.10 -7.15
CA ALA A 171 -11.47 6.62 -8.24
C ALA A 171 -10.00 6.54 -7.78
N LEU A 172 -9.37 5.39 -8.02
CA LEU A 172 -7.96 5.15 -7.73
C LEU A 172 -7.28 4.77 -9.05
N PHE A 173 -6.26 5.49 -9.39
CA PHE A 173 -5.49 5.33 -10.62
C PHE A 173 -4.05 5.00 -10.28
N PHE A 174 -3.49 4.00 -10.95
CA PHE A 174 -2.08 3.63 -10.83
C PHE A 174 -1.35 3.95 -12.13
N SER A 175 -0.13 4.45 -12.04
CA SER A 175 0.72 4.68 -13.20
C SER A 175 1.16 3.35 -13.82
N ARG A 176 1.49 3.35 -15.13
CA ARG A 176 2.05 2.17 -15.82
C ARG A 176 3.37 1.70 -15.21
N GLU A 177 4.17 2.62 -14.73
CA GLU A 177 5.49 2.35 -14.16
C GLU A 177 5.41 1.60 -12.83
N SER A 178 4.31 1.80 -12.06
CA SER A 178 4.15 1.17 -10.76
C SER A 178 3.63 -0.27 -10.82
N LEU A 179 2.85 -0.65 -11.86
CA LEU A 179 2.18 -1.96 -11.94
C LEU A 179 2.40 -2.69 -13.27
N GLY A 180 3.25 -2.18 -14.17
CA GLY A 180 3.44 -2.73 -15.51
C GLY A 180 2.23 -2.54 -16.45
N GLN A 181 1.04 -2.31 -15.88
CA GLN A 181 -0.21 -2.00 -16.58
C GLN A 181 -0.96 -0.89 -15.86
N ARG A 182 -1.57 0.04 -16.61
CA ARG A 182 -2.49 1.02 -16.03
C ARG A 182 -3.68 0.27 -15.42
N ARG A 183 -3.96 0.52 -14.14
CA ARG A 183 -5.16 0.01 -13.46
C ARG A 183 -5.95 1.17 -12.92
N ASP A 184 -7.19 1.27 -13.39
CA ASP A 184 -8.15 2.29 -12.98
C ASP A 184 -9.28 1.60 -12.21
N ILE A 185 -9.49 1.99 -10.97
CA ILE A 185 -10.57 1.50 -10.11
C ILE A 185 -11.51 2.67 -9.88
N ALA A 186 -12.77 2.53 -10.28
CA ALA A 186 -13.81 3.54 -10.05
C ALA A 186 -15.02 2.88 -9.40
N LEU A 187 -15.33 3.28 -8.18
CA LEU A 187 -16.34 2.69 -7.31
C LEU A 187 -17.35 3.75 -6.84
N GLY A 188 -18.53 3.30 -6.49
CA GLY A 188 -19.60 4.12 -5.89
C GLY A 188 -20.79 4.37 -6.80
N PRO A 189 -21.89 4.90 -6.22
CA PRO A 189 -23.14 5.15 -6.94
C PRO A 189 -22.96 6.11 -8.11
N PHE A 190 -22.12 7.14 -7.98
CA PHE A 190 -21.86 8.12 -9.04
C PHE A 190 -21.33 7.43 -10.32
N PHE A 191 -20.30 6.60 -10.23
CA PHE A 191 -19.71 5.94 -11.40
C PHE A 191 -20.58 4.82 -11.98
N ARG A 192 -21.53 4.28 -11.18
CA ARG A 192 -22.54 3.33 -11.67
C ARG A 192 -23.60 4.03 -12.47
N ALA A 193 -24.06 5.20 -12.00
CA ALA A 193 -25.05 6.01 -12.70
C ALA A 193 -24.49 6.71 -13.95
N GLN A 194 -23.21 7.05 -13.96
CA GLN A 194 -22.58 7.85 -15.00
C GLN A 194 -21.21 7.25 -15.43
N PRO A 195 -21.18 6.05 -16.04
CA PRO A 195 -19.93 5.34 -16.38
C PRO A 195 -19.05 6.10 -17.39
N GLN A 196 -19.64 6.96 -18.23
CA GLN A 196 -18.95 7.79 -19.22
C GLN A 196 -18.00 8.83 -18.60
N THR A 197 -18.18 9.15 -17.32
CA THR A 197 -17.32 10.11 -16.59
C THR A 197 -15.94 9.56 -16.24
N ARG A 198 -15.74 8.23 -16.28
CA ARG A 198 -14.49 7.58 -15.90
C ARG A 198 -13.27 8.13 -16.65
N GLY A 199 -13.40 8.37 -17.95
CA GLY A 199 -12.32 8.92 -18.77
C GLY A 199 -11.90 10.31 -18.33
N TRP A 200 -12.85 11.16 -17.94
CA TRP A 200 -12.56 12.51 -17.44
C TRP A 200 -11.83 12.46 -16.10
N PHE A 201 -12.31 11.62 -15.16
CA PHE A 201 -11.62 11.43 -13.88
C PHE A 201 -10.23 10.80 -14.04
N ALA A 202 -10.02 9.94 -15.03
CA ALA A 202 -8.72 9.43 -15.39
C ALA A 202 -7.77 10.55 -15.85
N ALA A 203 -8.25 11.49 -16.68
CA ALA A 203 -7.46 12.65 -17.10
C ALA A 203 -7.16 13.61 -15.93
N LEU A 204 -8.10 13.79 -14.99
CA LEU A 204 -7.86 14.53 -13.76
C LEU A 204 -6.78 13.88 -12.92
N ALA A 205 -6.85 12.57 -12.75
CA ALA A 205 -5.87 11.78 -12.02
C ALA A 205 -4.46 11.89 -12.61
N ASP A 206 -4.32 11.80 -13.94
CA ASP A 206 -3.05 12.01 -14.64
C ASP A 206 -2.49 13.43 -14.44
N ARG A 207 -3.37 14.43 -14.34
CA ARG A 207 -2.97 15.81 -14.02
C ARG A 207 -2.45 15.93 -12.59
N LEU A 208 -3.12 15.32 -11.63
CA LEU A 208 -2.70 15.28 -10.22
C LEU A 208 -1.33 14.60 -10.08
N LEU A 209 -1.13 13.50 -10.79
CA LEU A 209 0.16 12.79 -10.85
C LEU A 209 1.29 13.70 -11.35
N ARG A 210 1.06 14.37 -12.49
CA ARG A 210 2.07 15.28 -13.07
C ARG A 210 2.36 16.51 -12.20
N GLN A 211 1.36 17.05 -11.51
CA GLN A 211 1.50 18.25 -10.67
C GLN A 211 2.06 17.91 -9.28
N GLY A 212 1.94 16.67 -8.83
CA GLY A 212 2.41 16.21 -7.51
C GLY A 212 1.74 16.90 -6.32
N ARG A 213 0.57 17.55 -6.52
CA ARG A 213 -0.10 18.35 -5.48
C ARG A 213 -1.56 17.95 -5.34
N PRO A 214 -2.08 17.86 -4.11
CA PRO A 214 -3.50 17.68 -3.84
C PRO A 214 -4.32 18.84 -4.41
N LYS A 215 -5.56 18.58 -4.80
CA LYS A 215 -6.45 19.58 -5.40
C LYS A 215 -7.89 19.38 -4.96
N LEU A 216 -8.50 20.51 -4.53
CA LEU A 216 -9.93 20.62 -4.26
C LEU A 216 -10.60 21.27 -5.48
N LEU A 217 -11.77 20.76 -5.87
CA LEU A 217 -12.54 21.22 -7.02
C LEU A 217 -13.98 21.53 -6.58
N SER A 218 -14.40 22.78 -6.74
CA SER A 218 -15.78 23.20 -6.52
C SER A 218 -16.71 22.72 -7.65
N ALA A 219 -18.01 22.76 -7.41
CA ALA A 219 -19.04 22.44 -8.42
C ALA A 219 -18.85 23.26 -9.71
N GLU A 220 -18.55 24.56 -9.58
CA GLU A 220 -18.33 25.46 -10.70
C GLU A 220 -17.08 25.07 -11.52
N ALA A 221 -15.97 24.74 -10.82
CA ALA A 221 -14.75 24.27 -11.48
C ALA A 221 -14.95 22.94 -12.19
N LEU A 222 -15.73 22.04 -11.59
CA LEU A 222 -16.10 20.75 -12.19
C LEU A 222 -17.03 20.92 -13.39
N GLY A 223 -18.05 21.78 -13.28
CA GLY A 223 -18.96 22.10 -14.39
C GLY A 223 -18.22 22.69 -15.60
N ARG A 224 -17.30 23.64 -15.39
CA ARG A 224 -16.46 24.18 -16.46
C ARG A 224 -15.53 23.13 -17.07
N ALA A 225 -14.92 22.31 -16.24
CA ALA A 225 -13.98 21.30 -16.70
C ALA A 225 -14.65 20.10 -17.40
N MET A 226 -15.92 19.84 -17.08
CA MET A 226 -16.76 18.79 -17.68
C MET A 226 -17.67 19.32 -18.80
N ALA A 227 -17.50 20.58 -19.24
CA ALA A 227 -18.26 21.16 -20.33
C ALA A 227 -18.16 20.28 -21.58
N GLY A 228 -19.33 19.88 -22.13
CA GLY A 228 -19.43 18.95 -23.26
C GLY A 228 -19.64 17.47 -22.87
N VAL A 229 -19.67 17.16 -21.59
CA VAL A 229 -20.10 15.84 -21.09
C VAL A 229 -21.56 15.97 -20.62
N THR A 230 -22.47 15.20 -21.18
CA THR A 230 -23.91 15.20 -20.82
C THR A 230 -24.11 14.46 -19.49
N VAL A 231 -23.71 15.09 -18.39
CA VAL A 231 -23.82 14.53 -17.03
C VAL A 231 -23.99 15.66 -16.01
N ASP A 232 -24.66 15.37 -14.92
CA ASP A 232 -24.69 16.27 -13.77
C ASP A 232 -23.32 16.23 -13.07
N PRO A 233 -22.61 17.37 -12.99
CA PRO A 233 -21.32 17.41 -12.32
C PRO A 233 -21.51 17.12 -10.81
N PRO A 234 -20.53 16.50 -10.14
CA PRO A 234 -20.57 16.36 -8.70
C PRO A 234 -20.52 17.74 -8.02
N ALA A 235 -21.12 17.85 -6.84
CA ALA A 235 -21.12 19.08 -6.05
C ALA A 235 -19.71 19.50 -5.61
N SER A 236 -18.84 18.53 -5.34
CA SER A 236 -17.43 18.76 -5.06
C SER A 236 -16.61 17.52 -5.33
N ALA A 237 -15.34 17.72 -5.64
CA ALA A 237 -14.37 16.64 -5.74
C ALA A 237 -13.03 17.07 -5.14
N MET A 238 -12.29 16.14 -4.62
CA MET A 238 -10.90 16.35 -4.23
C MET A 238 -10.04 15.17 -4.66
N GLY A 239 -8.76 15.44 -4.89
CA GLY A 239 -7.84 14.40 -5.29
C GLY A 239 -6.44 14.65 -4.75
N ALA A 240 -5.74 13.57 -4.48
CA ALA A 240 -4.37 13.59 -4.00
C ALA A 240 -3.51 12.57 -4.77
N PRO A 241 -2.24 12.90 -5.06
CA PRO A 241 -1.30 11.93 -5.59
C PRO A 241 -0.97 10.88 -4.53
N VAL A 242 -0.95 9.62 -4.91
CA VAL A 242 -0.38 8.53 -4.12
C VAL A 242 1.11 8.48 -4.45
N ALA A 243 1.89 9.26 -3.71
CA ALA A 243 3.32 9.48 -3.98
C ALA A 243 4.14 9.27 -2.70
N GLY A 244 5.22 8.52 -2.82
CA GLY A 244 6.22 8.29 -1.78
C GLY A 244 7.61 8.17 -2.42
N GLY A 245 8.67 8.38 -1.63
CA GLY A 245 10.05 8.21 -2.10
C GLY A 245 10.48 9.01 -3.33
N GLY A 246 9.72 10.07 -3.69
CA GLY A 246 10.04 10.95 -4.84
C GLY A 246 9.35 10.60 -6.15
N GLN A 247 8.58 9.50 -6.22
CA GLN A 247 7.78 9.14 -7.39
C GLN A 247 6.30 8.99 -7.05
N ALA A 248 5.45 9.51 -7.92
CA ALA A 248 4.00 9.33 -7.81
C ALA A 248 3.62 8.00 -8.47
N THR A 249 3.14 7.06 -7.64
CA THR A 249 2.74 5.71 -8.09
C THR A 249 1.28 5.66 -8.55
N GLY A 250 0.47 6.63 -8.13
CA GLY A 250 -0.94 6.70 -8.44
C GLY A 250 -1.59 8.00 -7.97
N SER A 251 -2.90 8.08 -8.09
CA SER A 251 -3.70 9.17 -7.51
C SER A 251 -5.06 8.65 -7.06
N VAL A 252 -5.57 9.22 -5.98
CA VAL A 252 -6.92 8.99 -5.48
C VAL A 252 -7.77 10.22 -5.71
N VAL A 253 -9.00 10.03 -6.19
CA VAL A 253 -10.00 11.07 -6.36
C VAL A 253 -11.28 10.63 -5.67
N VAL A 254 -11.85 11.49 -4.85
CA VAL A 254 -13.16 11.29 -4.20
C VAL A 254 -14.10 12.40 -4.60
N LEU A 255 -15.38 12.10 -4.67
CA LEU A 255 -16.40 13.05 -5.08
C LEU A 255 -17.69 12.90 -4.27
N ARG A 256 -18.40 14.00 -4.10
CA ARG A 256 -19.73 14.08 -3.50
C ARG A 256 -20.74 14.64 -4.52
N GLY A 257 -21.91 14.02 -4.57
CA GLY A 257 -23.05 14.46 -5.37
C GLY A 257 -23.80 15.61 -4.72
N ALA A 258 -24.86 16.08 -5.40
CA ALA A 258 -25.77 17.07 -4.87
C ALA A 258 -26.44 16.58 -3.57
N GLY A 259 -26.61 17.48 -2.60
CA GLY A 259 -27.24 17.19 -1.30
C GLY A 259 -26.29 16.85 -0.16
N LYS A 260 -24.98 16.69 -0.42
CA LYS A 260 -23.96 16.57 0.62
C LYS A 260 -23.14 17.86 0.73
N PRO A 261 -22.62 18.22 1.92
CA PRO A 261 -21.73 19.36 2.06
C PRO A 261 -20.48 19.17 1.20
N ALA A 262 -20.01 20.28 0.60
CA ALA A 262 -18.78 20.24 -0.19
C ALA A 262 -17.57 19.82 0.68
N TYR A 263 -16.56 19.25 0.06
CA TYR A 263 -15.28 18.98 0.74
C TYR A 263 -14.59 20.30 1.10
N THR A 264 -13.87 20.26 2.22
CA THR A 264 -13.13 21.39 2.79
C THR A 264 -11.62 21.26 2.51
N GLY A 265 -10.85 22.30 2.87
CA GLY A 265 -9.39 22.22 2.86
C GLY A 265 -8.83 21.18 3.82
N ASP A 266 -9.50 20.98 4.97
CA ASP A 266 -9.11 19.97 5.96
C ASP A 266 -9.34 18.54 5.43
N ASP A 267 -10.48 18.31 4.75
CA ASP A 267 -10.74 17.04 4.06
C ASP A 267 -9.64 16.73 3.02
N LEU A 268 -9.23 17.75 2.25
CA LEU A 268 -8.16 17.60 1.26
C LEU A 268 -6.82 17.27 1.92
N HIS A 269 -6.50 17.94 3.02
CA HIS A 269 -5.28 17.69 3.77
C HIS A 269 -5.26 16.26 4.33
N LEU A 270 -6.37 15.80 4.91
CA LEU A 270 -6.52 14.45 5.40
C LEU A 270 -6.41 13.41 4.27
N LEU A 271 -7.03 13.67 3.11
CA LEU A 271 -6.89 12.79 1.94
C LEU A 271 -5.44 12.70 1.45
N ALA A 272 -4.70 13.80 1.47
CA ALA A 272 -3.29 13.82 1.10
C ALA A 272 -2.43 12.99 2.05
N ILE A 273 -2.71 13.03 3.36
CA ILE A 273 -2.06 12.18 4.36
C ILE A 273 -2.36 10.70 4.07
N PHE A 274 -3.63 10.34 3.84
CA PHE A 274 -4.04 8.98 3.50
C PHE A 274 -3.30 8.48 2.26
N ALA A 275 -3.26 9.28 1.20
CA ALA A 275 -2.59 8.95 -0.06
C ALA A 275 -1.08 8.75 0.11
N SER A 276 -0.41 9.61 0.87
CA SER A 276 1.02 9.51 1.16
C SER A 276 1.34 8.24 1.95
N HIS A 277 0.55 7.93 2.99
CA HIS A 277 0.73 6.70 3.77
C HIS A 277 0.49 5.43 2.96
N ALA A 278 -0.57 5.41 2.15
CA ALA A 278 -0.84 4.28 1.26
C ALA A 278 0.34 4.04 0.31
N SER A 279 0.95 5.12 -0.22
CA SER A 279 2.13 5.00 -1.06
C SER A 279 3.30 4.34 -0.36
N LEU A 280 3.63 4.77 0.86
CA LEU A 280 4.71 4.18 1.65
C LEU A 280 4.48 2.68 1.91
N CYS A 281 3.22 2.29 2.22
CA CYS A 281 2.87 0.88 2.40
C CYS A 281 3.00 0.08 1.09
N PHE A 282 2.54 0.63 -0.05
CA PHE A 282 2.68 -0.02 -1.35
C PHE A 282 4.14 -0.17 -1.77
N GLU A 283 4.97 0.85 -1.56
CA GLU A 283 6.42 0.79 -1.83
C GLU A 283 7.13 -0.23 -0.94
N SER A 284 6.84 -0.24 0.35
CA SER A 284 7.39 -1.21 1.28
C SER A 284 7.06 -2.64 0.87
N GLN A 285 5.81 -2.90 0.53
CA GLN A 285 5.38 -4.22 0.05
C GLN A 285 6.08 -4.62 -1.25
N ARG A 286 6.17 -3.70 -2.20
CA ARG A 286 6.87 -3.93 -3.47
C ARG A 286 8.35 -4.25 -3.25
N SER A 287 9.02 -3.49 -2.38
CA SER A 287 10.42 -3.72 -2.03
C SER A 287 10.62 -5.07 -1.35
N CYS A 288 9.74 -5.45 -0.41
CA CYS A 288 9.77 -6.77 0.21
C CYS A 288 9.55 -7.90 -0.80
N ALA A 289 8.61 -7.73 -1.73
CA ALA A 289 8.36 -8.74 -2.77
C ALA A 289 9.56 -8.87 -3.73
N MET A 290 10.15 -7.74 -4.13
CA MET A 290 11.36 -7.72 -4.96
C MET A 290 12.56 -8.37 -4.27
N LEU A 291 12.79 -8.07 -2.98
CA LEU A 291 13.86 -8.69 -2.20
C LEU A 291 13.68 -10.21 -2.08
N LYS A 292 12.44 -10.68 -1.87
CA LYS A 292 12.14 -12.12 -1.85
C LYS A 292 12.47 -12.78 -3.18
N GLU A 293 12.11 -12.14 -4.29
CA GLU A 293 12.38 -12.66 -5.63
C GLU A 293 13.88 -12.68 -5.94
N VAL A 294 14.61 -11.59 -5.67
CA VAL A 294 16.06 -11.54 -5.84
C VAL A 294 16.77 -12.60 -5.00
N ASN A 295 16.35 -12.76 -3.73
CA ASN A 295 16.91 -13.81 -2.88
C ASN A 295 16.65 -15.21 -3.46
N ARG A 296 15.46 -15.44 -4.00
CA ARG A 296 15.12 -16.69 -4.68
C ARG A 296 16.01 -16.93 -5.90
N GLU A 297 16.16 -15.91 -6.76
CA GLU A 297 17.01 -15.99 -7.95
C GLU A 297 18.48 -16.26 -7.61
N ILE A 298 19.00 -15.67 -6.53
CA ILE A 298 20.36 -15.92 -6.05
C ILE A 298 20.50 -17.39 -5.61
N LEU A 299 19.56 -17.91 -4.81
CA LEU A 299 19.59 -19.30 -4.36
C LEU A 299 19.54 -20.27 -5.54
N PHE A 300 18.66 -20.00 -6.50
CA PHE A 300 18.54 -20.79 -7.72
C PHE A 300 19.83 -20.74 -8.57
N SER A 301 20.44 -19.55 -8.72
CA SER A 301 21.70 -19.40 -9.44
C SER A 301 22.83 -20.18 -8.79
N LEU A 302 22.87 -20.22 -7.45
CA LEU A 302 23.84 -21.01 -6.71
C LEU A 302 23.61 -22.53 -6.90
N ALA A 303 22.37 -23.00 -6.87
CA ALA A 303 22.02 -24.38 -7.17
C ALA A 303 22.40 -24.78 -8.60
N SER A 304 22.09 -23.89 -9.57
CA SER A 304 22.47 -24.08 -10.99
C SER A 304 23.99 -24.13 -11.18
N ALA A 305 24.77 -23.36 -10.40
CA ALA A 305 26.23 -23.43 -10.44
C ALA A 305 26.76 -24.79 -9.96
N VAL A 306 26.07 -25.41 -8.97
CA VAL A 306 26.38 -26.78 -8.52
C VAL A 306 25.98 -27.80 -9.59
N GLU A 307 24.83 -27.64 -10.24
CA GLU A 307 24.44 -28.46 -11.36
C GLU A 307 25.41 -28.38 -12.55
N ALA A 308 26.01 -27.19 -12.78
CA ALA A 308 27.03 -27.05 -13.84
C ALA A 308 28.29 -27.90 -13.58
N LYS A 309 28.55 -28.26 -12.33
CA LYS A 309 29.61 -29.20 -11.96
C LYS A 309 29.23 -30.68 -12.27
N ASP A 310 27.94 -31.00 -12.20
CA ASP A 310 27.38 -32.30 -12.59
C ASP A 310 26.90 -32.23 -14.05
N THR A 311 27.71 -32.74 -14.99
CA THR A 311 27.47 -32.58 -16.44
C THR A 311 26.15 -33.15 -16.94
N TYR A 312 25.43 -33.90 -16.09
CA TYR A 312 24.23 -34.66 -16.47
C TYR A 312 22.93 -34.08 -15.91
N THR A 313 22.99 -33.10 -15.00
CA THR A 313 21.81 -32.60 -14.27
C THR A 313 21.32 -31.21 -14.69
N ARG A 314 21.75 -30.70 -15.83
CA ARG A 314 21.34 -29.35 -16.26
C ARG A 314 19.81 -29.20 -16.31
N GLY A 315 19.25 -28.29 -15.50
CA GLY A 315 17.83 -28.02 -15.37
C GLY A 315 17.02 -29.11 -14.66
N HIS A 316 17.67 -30.12 -14.07
CA HIS A 316 17.05 -31.18 -13.30
C HIS A 316 16.33 -30.59 -12.06
N SER A 317 17.02 -29.81 -11.25
CA SER A 317 16.47 -29.22 -10.03
C SER A 317 15.24 -28.33 -10.29
N GLU A 318 15.26 -27.57 -11.38
CA GLU A 318 14.11 -26.76 -11.80
C GLU A 318 12.89 -27.64 -12.13
N ARG A 319 13.11 -28.71 -12.91
CA ARG A 319 12.04 -29.64 -13.26
C ARG A 319 11.51 -30.41 -12.05
N VAL A 320 12.39 -30.84 -11.14
CA VAL A 320 11.99 -31.49 -9.88
C VAL A 320 11.16 -30.54 -9.02
N GLY A 321 11.55 -29.27 -8.90
CA GLY A 321 10.76 -28.24 -8.21
C GLY A 321 9.38 -28.04 -8.84
N ALA A 322 9.32 -27.97 -10.19
CA ALA A 322 8.05 -27.85 -10.92
C ALA A 322 7.13 -29.06 -10.73
N TYR A 323 7.69 -30.26 -10.76
CA TYR A 323 6.95 -31.51 -10.47
C TYR A 323 6.50 -31.57 -9.01
N GLY A 324 7.31 -31.09 -8.07
CA GLY A 324 6.94 -30.93 -6.67
C GLY A 324 5.69 -30.08 -6.49
N VAL A 325 5.60 -28.94 -7.21
CA VAL A 325 4.39 -28.10 -7.21
C VAL A 325 3.17 -28.84 -7.74
N LYS A 326 3.31 -29.60 -8.83
CA LYS A 326 2.20 -30.38 -9.41
C LYS A 326 1.70 -31.43 -8.43
N LEU A 327 2.60 -32.24 -7.86
CA LEU A 327 2.29 -33.26 -6.86
C LEU A 327 1.67 -32.63 -5.60
N GLY A 328 2.24 -31.52 -5.11
CA GLY A 328 1.74 -30.82 -3.93
C GLY A 328 0.31 -30.31 -4.10
N ARG A 329 -0.04 -29.80 -5.28
CA ARG A 329 -1.42 -29.41 -5.60
C ARG A 329 -2.36 -30.61 -5.65
N ALA A 330 -1.94 -31.73 -6.23
CA ALA A 330 -2.73 -32.95 -6.31
C ALA A 330 -2.96 -33.58 -4.94
N LEU A 331 -1.99 -33.44 -4.03
CA LEU A 331 -2.09 -33.85 -2.62
C LEU A 331 -2.88 -32.84 -1.76
N SER A 332 -3.41 -31.75 -2.34
CA SER A 332 -4.14 -30.70 -1.63
C SER A 332 -3.35 -30.04 -0.50
N LEU A 333 -2.04 -29.88 -0.67
CA LEU A 333 -1.16 -29.25 0.29
C LEU A 333 -1.44 -27.73 0.39
N SER A 334 -1.13 -27.15 1.54
CA SER A 334 -1.17 -25.70 1.73
C SER A 334 -0.17 -24.99 0.82
N GLY A 335 -0.42 -23.70 0.51
CA GLY A 335 0.50 -22.89 -0.30
C GLY A 335 1.92 -22.84 0.27
N ARG A 336 2.06 -22.89 1.62
CA ARG A 336 3.36 -22.94 2.30
C ARG A 336 4.10 -24.26 2.04
N GLU A 337 3.39 -25.38 2.15
CA GLU A 337 3.98 -26.72 1.92
C GLU A 337 4.38 -26.93 0.45
N ILE A 338 3.56 -26.43 -0.49
CA ILE A 338 3.89 -26.45 -1.93
C ILE A 338 5.17 -25.65 -2.18
N GLU A 339 5.32 -24.48 -1.56
CA GLU A 339 6.52 -23.66 -1.70
C GLU A 339 7.75 -24.31 -1.09
N LEU A 340 7.63 -24.98 0.08
CA LEU A 340 8.71 -25.75 0.67
C LEU A 340 9.13 -26.92 -0.23
N LEU A 341 8.17 -27.62 -0.83
CA LEU A 341 8.44 -28.72 -1.74
C LEU A 341 9.12 -28.25 -3.04
N ARG A 342 8.71 -27.11 -3.56
CA ARG A 342 9.35 -26.47 -4.71
C ARG A 342 10.80 -26.09 -4.42
N MET A 343 11.03 -25.36 -3.32
CA MET A 343 12.39 -24.96 -2.91
C MET A 343 13.28 -26.15 -2.63
N ALA A 344 12.74 -27.19 -1.99
CA ALA A 344 13.48 -28.41 -1.75
C ALA A 344 13.87 -29.11 -3.07
N GLY A 345 12.97 -29.13 -4.05
CA GLY A 345 13.28 -29.68 -5.37
C GLY A 345 14.39 -28.89 -6.10
N GLU A 346 14.39 -27.56 -5.95
CA GLU A 346 15.43 -26.69 -6.53
C GLU A 346 16.79 -26.83 -5.82
N LEU A 347 16.82 -27.21 -4.53
CA LEU A 347 18.02 -27.18 -3.67
C LEU A 347 18.49 -28.56 -3.19
N HIS A 348 17.76 -29.65 -3.48
CA HIS A 348 18.03 -30.98 -2.87
C HIS A 348 19.45 -31.46 -3.11
N ASP A 349 20.00 -31.19 -4.27
CA ASP A 349 21.29 -31.64 -4.74
C ASP A 349 22.45 -30.64 -4.48
N ILE A 350 22.22 -29.52 -3.79
CA ILE A 350 23.26 -28.49 -3.54
C ILE A 350 24.48 -29.06 -2.83
N GLY A 351 24.32 -30.13 -2.05
CA GLY A 351 25.42 -30.80 -1.35
C GLY A 351 26.39 -31.55 -2.25
N LYS A 352 26.05 -31.75 -3.53
CA LYS A 352 26.97 -32.32 -4.53
C LYS A 352 28.23 -31.48 -4.74
N ILE A 353 28.18 -30.18 -4.36
CA ILE A 353 29.38 -29.32 -4.36
C ILE A 353 30.53 -29.90 -3.54
N GLY A 354 30.23 -30.63 -2.47
CA GLY A 354 31.20 -31.31 -1.60
C GLY A 354 31.68 -32.67 -2.10
N VAL A 355 31.11 -33.19 -3.20
CA VAL A 355 31.52 -34.47 -3.80
C VAL A 355 32.68 -34.21 -4.77
N PRO A 356 33.81 -34.97 -4.70
CA PRO A 356 34.93 -34.85 -5.64
C PRO A 356 34.51 -35.11 -7.08
N ASP A 357 35.06 -34.33 -8.05
CA ASP A 357 34.69 -34.40 -9.46
C ASP A 357 34.92 -35.76 -10.10
N ASN A 358 35.98 -36.47 -9.70
CA ASN A 358 36.28 -37.81 -10.17
C ASN A 358 35.26 -38.86 -9.73
N ILE A 359 34.47 -38.59 -8.68
CA ILE A 359 33.37 -39.44 -8.24
C ILE A 359 32.06 -38.96 -8.89
N LEU A 360 31.81 -37.65 -8.86
CA LEU A 360 30.57 -37.05 -9.38
C LEU A 360 30.39 -37.33 -10.89
N ASN A 361 31.46 -37.15 -11.67
CA ASN A 361 31.45 -37.27 -13.13
C ASN A 361 32.10 -38.57 -13.63
N LYS A 362 32.19 -39.58 -12.77
CA LYS A 362 32.82 -40.88 -13.15
C LYS A 362 32.01 -41.55 -14.27
N PRO A 363 32.66 -41.90 -15.42
CA PRO A 363 31.98 -42.52 -16.54
C PRO A 363 31.77 -44.07 -16.35
N ALA A 364 31.78 -44.56 -15.13
CA ALA A 364 31.59 -45.98 -14.77
C ALA A 364 30.80 -46.11 -13.45
N SER A 365 30.28 -47.25 -13.13
CA SER A 365 29.60 -47.50 -11.86
C SER A 365 30.52 -47.15 -10.67
N LEU A 366 29.96 -46.52 -9.65
CA LEU A 366 30.66 -46.18 -8.42
C LEU A 366 31.02 -47.46 -7.64
N THR A 367 32.22 -47.48 -7.07
CA THR A 367 32.60 -48.49 -6.06
C THR A 367 31.78 -48.28 -4.78
N ALA A 368 31.85 -49.26 -3.84
CA ALA A 368 31.18 -49.14 -2.55
C ALA A 368 31.66 -47.91 -1.75
N GLU A 369 32.96 -47.58 -1.83
CA GLU A 369 33.55 -46.41 -1.16
C GLU A 369 33.09 -45.12 -1.81
N GLU A 370 33.14 -45.02 -3.13
CA GLU A 370 32.66 -43.84 -3.88
C GLU A 370 31.16 -43.64 -3.67
N THR A 371 30.38 -44.72 -3.60
CA THR A 371 28.95 -44.66 -3.27
C THR A 371 28.74 -44.08 -1.86
N ARG A 372 29.58 -44.40 -0.89
CA ARG A 372 29.53 -43.84 0.46
C ARG A 372 29.77 -42.33 0.43
N VAL A 373 30.76 -41.89 -0.33
CA VAL A 373 31.04 -40.45 -0.52
C VAL A 373 29.85 -39.73 -1.19
N MET A 374 29.31 -40.32 -2.27
CA MET A 374 28.15 -39.76 -2.97
C MET A 374 26.94 -39.61 -2.04
N ARG A 375 26.67 -40.61 -1.19
CA ARG A 375 25.55 -40.57 -0.23
C ARG A 375 25.68 -39.54 0.87
N GLN A 376 26.79 -38.79 0.95
CA GLN A 376 26.95 -37.72 1.93
C GLN A 376 26.33 -36.40 1.47
N HIS A 377 25.97 -36.24 0.16
CA HIS A 377 25.47 -34.95 -0.35
C HIS A 377 24.22 -34.43 0.38
N PRO A 378 23.23 -35.24 0.86
CA PRO A 378 22.11 -34.68 1.60
C PRO A 378 22.52 -34.03 2.92
N GLY A 379 23.48 -34.69 3.65
CA GLY A 379 24.05 -34.12 4.88
C GLY A 379 24.89 -32.86 4.65
N ILE A 380 25.68 -32.83 3.57
CA ILE A 380 26.42 -31.64 3.16
C ILE A 380 25.43 -30.52 2.79
N GLY A 381 24.39 -30.81 2.00
CA GLY A 381 23.32 -29.90 1.64
C GLY A 381 22.64 -29.30 2.88
N ARG A 382 22.27 -30.13 3.85
CA ARG A 382 21.76 -29.69 5.16
C ARG A 382 22.72 -28.70 5.83
N THR A 383 24.03 -29.02 5.86
CA THR A 383 25.03 -28.15 6.50
C THR A 383 25.12 -26.77 5.80
N ILE A 384 25.06 -26.74 4.47
CA ILE A 384 25.09 -25.50 3.68
C ILE A 384 23.82 -24.69 3.95
N LEU A 385 22.66 -25.32 3.78
CA LEU A 385 21.36 -24.64 3.86
C LEU A 385 20.99 -24.20 5.29
N SER A 386 21.51 -24.87 6.33
CA SER A 386 21.27 -24.50 7.74
C SER A 386 21.81 -23.12 8.14
N LYS A 387 22.67 -22.52 7.31
CA LYS A 387 23.17 -21.14 7.52
C LYS A 387 22.13 -20.08 7.18
N VAL A 388 21.05 -20.45 6.51
CA VAL A 388 19.98 -19.55 6.07
C VAL A 388 18.71 -19.89 6.85
N SER A 389 18.37 -19.08 7.86
CA SER A 389 17.21 -19.34 8.74
C SER A 389 15.88 -19.46 7.98
N ALA A 390 15.73 -18.75 6.87
CA ALA A 390 14.54 -18.83 6.02
C ALA A 390 14.34 -20.22 5.37
N LEU A 391 15.37 -21.07 5.33
CA LEU A 391 15.35 -22.42 4.74
C LEU A 391 15.18 -23.53 5.79
N GLU A 392 14.94 -23.19 7.05
CA GLU A 392 14.80 -24.19 8.13
C GLU A 392 13.75 -25.27 7.79
N GLY A 393 12.60 -24.86 7.22
CA GLY A 393 11.55 -25.80 6.79
C GLY A 393 11.93 -26.71 5.60
N VAL A 394 12.97 -26.35 4.84
CA VAL A 394 13.46 -27.13 3.69
C VAL A 394 14.45 -28.21 4.13
N LEU A 395 15.16 -28.02 5.26
CA LEU A 395 16.21 -28.89 5.71
C LEU A 395 15.78 -30.37 5.88
N PRO A 396 14.65 -30.69 6.54
CA PRO A 396 14.21 -32.08 6.66
C PRO A 396 13.93 -32.73 5.31
N ILE A 397 13.43 -31.96 4.34
CA ILE A 397 13.07 -32.46 3.02
C ILE A 397 14.35 -32.83 2.24
N VAL A 398 15.31 -31.89 2.18
CA VAL A 398 16.60 -32.05 1.51
C VAL A 398 17.43 -33.15 2.17
N THR A 399 17.39 -33.28 3.50
CA THR A 399 18.17 -34.30 4.20
C THR A 399 17.67 -35.71 3.88
N HIS A 400 16.36 -35.93 3.76
CA HIS A 400 15.76 -37.26 3.69
C HIS A 400 15.13 -37.62 2.34
N HIS A 401 15.41 -36.87 1.27
CA HIS A 401 14.82 -37.11 -0.05
C HIS A 401 15.26 -38.42 -0.70
N HIS A 402 16.32 -39.06 -0.19
CA HIS A 402 16.78 -40.41 -0.59
C HIS A 402 16.40 -41.50 0.40
N GLU A 403 15.60 -41.22 1.41
CA GLU A 403 15.02 -42.26 2.25
C GLU A 403 13.99 -43.07 1.48
N ARG A 404 13.82 -44.33 1.88
CA ARG A 404 12.89 -45.28 1.27
C ARG A 404 11.91 -45.78 2.33
N VAL A 405 10.66 -45.95 1.99
CA VAL A 405 9.64 -46.41 2.96
C VAL A 405 9.94 -47.75 3.60
N ASN A 406 10.80 -48.55 2.98
CA ASN A 406 11.27 -49.85 3.53
C ASN A 406 12.51 -49.74 4.44
N GLY A 407 12.97 -48.54 4.80
CA GLY A 407 14.12 -48.27 5.66
C GLY A 407 15.50 -48.60 5.04
N ARG A 408 15.56 -48.82 3.72
CA ARG A 408 16.82 -49.10 3.01
C ARG A 408 17.39 -47.86 2.29
N GLY A 409 16.86 -46.66 2.66
CA GLY A 409 17.32 -45.38 2.16
C GLY A 409 18.57 -44.88 2.88
N TYR A 410 18.86 -43.61 2.71
CA TYR A 410 19.93 -42.87 3.40
C TYR A 410 19.55 -41.40 3.55
N PRO A 411 20.11 -40.62 4.51
CA PRO A 411 21.28 -40.98 5.34
C PRO A 411 20.95 -41.77 6.61
N ASP A 412 19.74 -41.69 7.16
CA ASP A 412 19.40 -42.15 8.50
C ASP A 412 18.69 -43.51 8.50
N GLY A 413 18.26 -44.03 7.32
CA GLY A 413 17.54 -45.30 7.17
C GLY A 413 16.13 -45.28 7.76
N LEU A 414 15.46 -44.12 7.70
CA LEU A 414 14.08 -43.93 8.17
C LEU A 414 13.10 -44.77 7.36
N ALA A 415 12.04 -45.29 8.02
CA ALA A 415 11.04 -46.12 7.40
C ALA A 415 9.62 -45.54 7.52
N GLY A 416 8.79 -45.75 6.50
CA GLY A 416 7.39 -45.40 6.52
C GLY A 416 7.16 -43.90 6.86
N GLU A 417 6.38 -43.67 7.90
CA GLU A 417 6.01 -42.32 8.35
C GLU A 417 7.09 -41.57 9.14
N GLU A 418 8.17 -42.24 9.53
CA GLU A 418 9.34 -41.58 10.11
C GLU A 418 10.00 -40.63 9.10
N ILE A 419 9.85 -40.92 7.80
CA ILE A 419 10.31 -40.03 6.71
C ILE A 419 9.40 -38.83 6.65
N PRO A 420 9.93 -37.58 6.70
CA PRO A 420 9.12 -36.39 6.56
C PRO A 420 8.22 -36.44 5.33
N PHE A 421 6.95 -36.07 5.48
CA PHE A 421 5.93 -36.18 4.43
C PHE A 421 6.40 -35.60 3.09
N LEU A 422 6.91 -34.34 3.14
CA LEU A 422 7.39 -33.65 1.94
C LEU A 422 8.66 -34.28 1.35
N ALA A 423 9.48 -34.98 2.16
CA ALA A 423 10.63 -35.71 1.65
C ALA A 423 10.19 -36.96 0.87
N ARG A 424 9.14 -37.69 1.33
CA ARG A 424 8.52 -38.80 0.57
C ARG A 424 8.00 -38.30 -0.78
N ALA A 425 7.36 -37.13 -0.81
CA ALA A 425 6.84 -36.51 -2.04
C ALA A 425 7.99 -36.12 -3.00
N LEU A 426 9.05 -35.50 -2.46
CA LEU A 426 10.23 -35.11 -3.25
C LEU A 426 10.93 -36.34 -3.87
N CYS A 427 11.10 -37.42 -3.10
CA CYS A 427 11.70 -38.67 -3.56
C CYS A 427 11.00 -39.25 -4.81
N ILE A 428 9.68 -39.13 -4.89
CA ILE A 428 8.89 -39.61 -6.04
C ILE A 428 9.18 -38.76 -7.28
N VAL A 429 9.09 -37.43 -7.17
CA VAL A 429 9.25 -36.54 -8.33
C VAL A 429 10.71 -36.48 -8.81
N ASP A 430 11.68 -36.52 -7.90
CA ASP A 430 13.10 -36.67 -8.24
C ASP A 430 13.36 -37.98 -8.99
N SER A 431 12.87 -39.09 -8.47
CA SER A 431 13.02 -40.42 -9.12
C SER A 431 12.35 -40.42 -10.50
N TYR A 432 11.17 -39.84 -10.64
CA TYR A 432 10.47 -39.72 -11.91
C TYR A 432 11.27 -38.92 -12.92
N GLU A 433 11.71 -37.72 -12.53
CA GLU A 433 12.53 -36.86 -13.39
C GLU A 433 13.83 -37.58 -13.80
N ALA A 434 14.49 -38.22 -12.87
CA ALA A 434 15.70 -38.99 -13.13
C ALA A 434 15.50 -40.10 -14.15
N MET A 435 14.32 -40.71 -14.21
CA MET A 435 14.00 -41.76 -15.17
C MET A 435 13.70 -41.26 -16.56
N ILE A 436 13.07 -40.10 -16.69
CA ILE A 436 12.68 -39.54 -17.99
C ILE A 436 13.74 -38.63 -18.62
N SER A 437 14.81 -38.29 -17.87
CA SER A 437 15.92 -37.48 -18.35
C SER A 437 17.08 -38.34 -18.84
N ASN A 438 17.82 -37.86 -19.86
CA ASN A 438 19.04 -38.53 -20.32
C ASN A 438 20.15 -38.42 -19.28
N ARG A 439 20.73 -39.56 -18.89
CA ARG A 439 21.90 -39.64 -17.99
C ARG A 439 23.05 -40.41 -18.63
N ALA A 440 24.27 -40.23 -18.14
CA ALA A 440 25.49 -40.88 -18.69
C ALA A 440 25.36 -42.35 -18.93
N TYR A 441 24.59 -43.02 -18.08
CA TYR A 441 24.50 -44.51 -18.03
C TYR A 441 23.13 -45.03 -18.49
N HIS A 442 22.17 -44.12 -18.81
CA HIS A 442 20.82 -44.53 -19.17
C HIS A 442 20.23 -43.54 -20.20
N ALA A 443 19.77 -44.06 -21.32
CA ALA A 443 18.86 -43.33 -22.18
C ALA A 443 17.56 -42.99 -21.43
N ALA A 444 16.98 -41.82 -21.71
CA ALA A 444 15.71 -41.42 -21.13
C ALA A 444 14.64 -42.49 -21.39
N ARG A 445 13.88 -42.82 -20.35
CA ARG A 445 12.71 -43.68 -20.47
C ARG A 445 11.50 -42.86 -20.88
N THR A 446 10.55 -43.51 -21.51
CA THR A 446 9.25 -42.88 -21.76
C THR A 446 8.52 -42.62 -20.44
N PRO A 447 7.63 -41.58 -20.39
CA PRO A 447 6.79 -41.34 -19.21
C PRO A 447 6.01 -42.60 -18.75
N ALA A 448 5.52 -43.42 -19.68
CA ALA A 448 4.82 -44.66 -19.40
C ALA A 448 5.71 -45.70 -18.72
N GLU A 449 6.96 -45.87 -19.16
CA GLU A 449 7.93 -46.76 -18.52
C GLU A 449 8.31 -46.29 -17.12
N ALA A 450 8.52 -44.97 -16.93
CA ALA A 450 8.81 -44.41 -15.62
C ALA A 450 7.62 -44.58 -14.65
N ALA A 451 6.40 -44.32 -15.11
CA ALA A 451 5.19 -44.59 -14.35
C ALA A 451 5.05 -46.07 -13.92
N SER A 452 5.33 -47.02 -14.84
CA SER A 452 5.31 -48.43 -14.53
C SER A 452 6.36 -48.84 -13.47
N LEU A 453 7.54 -48.21 -13.49
CA LEU A 453 8.59 -48.42 -12.49
C LEU A 453 8.19 -47.91 -11.11
N LEU A 454 7.60 -46.68 -11.05
CA LEU A 454 7.08 -46.12 -9.81
C LEU A 454 5.99 -47.02 -9.22
N ALA A 455 5.04 -47.49 -10.03
CA ALA A 455 3.97 -48.38 -9.60
C ALA A 455 4.51 -49.69 -8.99
N ARG A 456 5.54 -50.30 -9.60
CA ARG A 456 6.17 -51.54 -9.07
C ARG A 456 6.94 -51.30 -7.76
N GLY A 457 7.47 -50.12 -7.52
CA GLY A 457 8.22 -49.79 -6.31
C GLY A 457 7.34 -49.16 -5.20
N ALA A 458 6.07 -48.95 -5.46
CA ALA A 458 5.12 -48.38 -4.50
C ALA A 458 5.00 -49.30 -3.26
N GLY A 459 5.01 -48.73 -2.07
CA GLY A 459 5.01 -49.45 -0.80
C GLY A 459 6.34 -50.10 -0.40
N SER A 460 7.35 -50.08 -1.27
CA SER A 460 8.70 -50.56 -1.00
C SER A 460 9.74 -49.42 -1.05
N GLN A 461 9.88 -48.78 -2.18
CA GLN A 461 10.82 -47.68 -2.34
C GLN A 461 10.12 -46.35 -2.08
N TRP A 462 8.90 -46.17 -2.57
CA TRP A 462 8.13 -44.93 -2.50
C TRP A 462 6.81 -45.13 -1.75
N ASP A 463 6.27 -44.06 -1.23
CA ASP A 463 4.95 -44.04 -0.59
C ASP A 463 3.86 -44.41 -1.61
N ALA A 464 3.09 -45.47 -1.31
CA ALA A 464 2.14 -46.04 -2.26
C ALA A 464 1.00 -45.06 -2.60
N ALA A 465 0.47 -44.36 -1.59
CA ALA A 465 -0.62 -43.38 -1.79
C ALA A 465 -0.16 -42.19 -2.62
N MET A 466 1.04 -41.66 -2.35
CA MET A 466 1.60 -40.57 -3.12
C MET A 466 1.95 -40.96 -4.56
N VAL A 467 2.43 -42.20 -4.78
CA VAL A 467 2.67 -42.71 -6.14
C VAL A 467 1.37 -42.76 -6.93
N GLU A 468 0.27 -43.26 -6.34
CA GLU A 468 -1.04 -43.28 -7.01
C GLU A 468 -1.47 -41.90 -7.47
N VAL A 469 -1.35 -40.92 -6.58
CA VAL A 469 -1.66 -39.49 -6.90
C VAL A 469 -0.77 -38.99 -8.03
N TRP A 470 0.55 -39.27 -7.97
CA TRP A 470 1.48 -38.82 -9.01
C TRP A 470 1.18 -39.43 -10.37
N LEU A 471 0.86 -40.73 -10.41
CA LEU A 471 0.48 -41.40 -11.66
C LEU A 471 -0.77 -40.80 -12.30
N ALA A 472 -1.75 -40.39 -11.49
CA ALA A 472 -2.91 -39.69 -12.00
C ALA A 472 -2.56 -38.32 -12.61
N VAL A 473 -1.60 -37.60 -11.98
CA VAL A 473 -1.13 -36.27 -12.51
C VAL A 473 -0.46 -36.46 -13.88
N VAL A 474 0.44 -37.45 -13.99
CA VAL A 474 1.19 -37.67 -15.23
C VAL A 474 0.29 -38.20 -16.37
N ALA A 475 -0.70 -39.05 -16.05
CA ALA A 475 -1.65 -39.57 -17.03
C ALA A 475 -2.59 -38.49 -17.62
N GLY A 476 -2.81 -37.40 -16.91
CA GLY A 476 -3.66 -36.27 -17.34
C GLY A 476 -2.91 -35.22 -18.18
N GLU A 477 -1.60 -35.34 -18.38
CA GLU A 477 -0.83 -34.41 -19.20
C GLU A 477 -0.82 -34.90 -20.67
N PRO A 478 -1.22 -34.03 -21.65
CA PRO A 478 -0.99 -34.36 -23.05
C PRO A 478 0.52 -34.40 -23.30
N GLY A 479 1.01 -35.51 -23.86
CA GLY A 479 2.40 -35.79 -24.17
C GLY A 479 3.02 -34.85 -25.19
#